data_a86dc8293a9479504b29395300203f96
#
_entry.id   a86dc8293a9479504b29395300203f96
#
_cell.length_a   1.000
_cell.length_b   1.000
_cell.length_c   1.000
_cell.angle_alpha   90.00
_cell.angle_beta   90.00
_cell.angle_gamma   90.00
#
_symmetry.space_group_name_H-M   'P 1'
#
loop_
_entity.id
_entity.type
_entity.pdbx_description
1 polymer ?
#
loop_
_entity_poly.entity_id
_entity_poly.type
_entity_poly.pdbx_seq_one_letter_code
_entity_poly.pdbx_strand_id
1 'polypeptide(L)'
;MDIKGTLEREFGLPVTVANDANCMLLGEVWAGAAKGYTDVIGVTLGTGVGGGILTGGRLLEGARGLGGELGHFRLHALDGVACTCGAIGCYERYAATTALVRSAQKAGLGLPDGRAIFEAAAVGDARTLAVVNAWVGEIAQGLAGLVHIFNPQLILIGGGVSAQQELLIDPLAEKVRASVMPAFAEGLELKSAALQNDAGLVGAVYYFKKHHD
;
A
#
# COMPACT_ATOMS: atom_id res chain seq x y z
N MET A 1 22.04 11.84 -7.45
CA MET A 1 21.89 12.44 -8.80
C MET A 1 20.76 13.46 -8.73
N ASP A 2 20.99 14.69 -9.20
CA ASP A 2 19.97 15.73 -9.28
C ASP A 2 19.14 15.53 -10.56
N ILE A 3 18.12 14.66 -10.46
CA ILE A 3 17.21 14.33 -11.60
C ILE A 3 16.44 15.58 -12.01
N LYS A 4 15.88 16.33 -11.07
CA LYS A 4 15.09 17.54 -11.33
C LYS A 4 15.89 18.54 -12.14
N GLY A 5 17.01 19.03 -11.64
CA GLY A 5 17.80 20.02 -12.31
C GLY A 5 18.41 19.54 -13.64
N THR A 6 18.64 18.23 -13.79
CA THR A 6 19.10 17.67 -15.07
C THR A 6 18.03 17.77 -16.14
N LEU A 7 16.78 17.36 -15.83
CA LEU A 7 15.66 17.41 -16.77
C LEU A 7 15.24 18.86 -17.09
N GLU A 8 15.26 19.75 -16.09
CA GLU A 8 14.94 21.17 -16.29
C GLU A 8 15.93 21.83 -17.27
N ARG A 9 17.23 21.53 -17.16
CA ARG A 9 18.25 22.03 -18.10
C ARG A 9 18.12 21.46 -19.49
N GLU A 10 17.78 20.16 -19.60
CA GLU A 10 17.68 19.45 -20.89
C GLU A 10 16.45 19.91 -21.68
N PHE A 11 15.30 20.05 -21.01
CA PHE A 11 14.03 20.32 -21.68
C PHE A 11 13.55 21.79 -21.59
N GLY A 12 14.16 22.62 -20.77
CA GLY A 12 13.72 24.01 -20.54
C GLY A 12 12.31 24.12 -19.97
N LEU A 13 11.85 23.08 -19.26
CA LEU A 13 10.51 22.98 -18.67
C LEU A 13 10.61 22.80 -17.17
N PRO A 14 9.64 23.28 -16.39
CA PRO A 14 9.59 23.01 -14.94
C PRO A 14 9.40 21.50 -14.70
N VAL A 15 10.12 20.96 -13.70
CA VAL A 15 10.08 19.54 -13.33
C VAL A 15 9.77 19.39 -11.86
N THR A 16 8.88 18.44 -11.55
CA THR A 16 8.58 18.03 -10.19
C THR A 16 8.87 16.53 -10.04
N VAL A 17 9.54 16.15 -8.96
CA VAL A 17 9.85 14.75 -8.65
C VAL A 17 9.02 14.35 -7.44
N ALA A 18 8.33 13.22 -7.52
CA ALA A 18 7.49 12.69 -6.45
C ALA A 18 7.73 11.19 -6.28
N ASN A 19 7.41 10.67 -5.10
CA ASN A 19 7.39 9.24 -4.84
C ASN A 19 6.20 8.58 -5.56
N ASP A 20 6.38 7.35 -6.06
CA ASP A 20 5.39 6.62 -6.85
C ASP A 20 4.12 6.26 -6.05
N ALA A 21 4.25 5.86 -4.78
CA ALA A 21 3.10 5.56 -3.93
C ALA A 21 2.32 6.82 -3.55
N ASN A 22 3.01 7.95 -3.35
CA ASN A 22 2.37 9.25 -3.20
C ASN A 22 1.60 9.66 -4.46
N CYS A 23 2.17 9.43 -5.64
CA CYS A 23 1.48 9.66 -6.90
C CYS A 23 0.24 8.76 -7.04
N MET A 24 0.33 7.47 -6.70
CA MET A 24 -0.83 6.57 -6.70
C MET A 24 -1.95 7.14 -5.82
N LEU A 25 -1.66 7.50 -4.57
CA LEU A 25 -2.64 8.07 -3.66
C LEU A 25 -3.26 9.36 -4.21
N LEU A 26 -2.44 10.28 -4.71
CA LEU A 26 -2.91 11.55 -5.26
C LEU A 26 -3.77 11.38 -6.52
N GLY A 27 -3.46 10.40 -7.36
CA GLY A 27 -4.29 10.06 -8.52
C GLY A 27 -5.69 9.61 -8.10
N GLU A 28 -5.74 8.74 -7.12
CA GLU A 28 -6.99 8.23 -6.56
C GLU A 28 -7.80 9.30 -5.81
N VAL A 29 -7.13 10.26 -5.16
CA VAL A 29 -7.77 11.43 -4.55
C VAL A 29 -8.35 12.36 -5.60
N TRP A 30 -7.66 12.56 -6.72
CA TRP A 30 -8.10 13.47 -7.77
C TRP A 30 -9.21 12.88 -8.62
N ALA A 31 -9.07 11.62 -9.06
CA ALA A 31 -9.94 11.04 -10.08
C ALA A 31 -10.42 9.60 -9.80
N GLY A 32 -10.05 9.01 -8.66
CA GLY A 32 -10.32 7.61 -8.36
C GLY A 32 -11.16 7.38 -7.09
N ALA A 33 -10.91 6.26 -6.41
CA ALA A 33 -11.70 5.76 -5.28
C ALA A 33 -11.57 6.60 -4.01
N ALA A 34 -10.54 7.46 -3.90
CA ALA A 34 -10.33 8.33 -2.75
C ALA A 34 -10.87 9.77 -2.96
N LYS A 35 -11.63 10.01 -4.04
CA LYS A 35 -12.21 11.32 -4.30
C LYS A 35 -13.20 11.73 -3.20
N GLY A 36 -12.98 12.91 -2.62
CA GLY A 36 -13.82 13.47 -1.56
C GLY A 36 -13.36 13.14 -0.14
N TYR A 37 -12.39 12.24 0.04
CA TYR A 37 -11.77 11.97 1.34
C TYR A 37 -10.62 12.94 1.61
N THR A 38 -10.44 13.29 2.89
CA THR A 38 -9.37 14.19 3.36
C THR A 38 -8.31 13.47 4.17
N ASP A 39 -8.65 12.30 4.74
CA ASP A 39 -7.76 11.53 5.60
C ASP A 39 -7.71 10.09 5.08
N VAL A 40 -6.66 9.78 4.32
CA VAL A 40 -6.51 8.54 3.57
C VAL A 40 -5.12 7.95 3.78
N ILE A 41 -5.07 6.65 4.01
CA ILE A 41 -3.83 5.87 3.92
C ILE A 41 -3.87 5.07 2.63
N GLY A 42 -2.99 5.40 1.69
CA GLY A 42 -2.77 4.60 0.47
C GLY A 42 -1.64 3.60 0.70
N VAL A 43 -1.86 2.34 0.36
CA VAL A 43 -0.84 1.28 0.46
C VAL A 43 -0.77 0.54 -0.87
N THR A 44 0.42 0.43 -1.46
CA THR A 44 0.66 -0.39 -2.64
C THR A 44 1.26 -1.74 -2.24
N LEU A 45 0.60 -2.82 -2.63
CA LEU A 45 1.04 -4.20 -2.40
C LEU A 45 1.60 -4.78 -3.72
N GLY A 46 2.91 -4.81 -3.81
CA GLY A 46 3.64 -5.28 -4.99
C GLY A 46 4.87 -6.09 -4.60
N THR A 47 5.99 -5.92 -5.31
CA THR A 47 7.31 -6.49 -4.95
C THR A 47 7.73 -6.04 -3.55
N GLY A 48 7.43 -4.81 -3.20
CA GLY A 48 7.52 -4.23 -1.86
C GLY A 48 6.17 -3.69 -1.38
N VAL A 49 6.22 -2.89 -0.32
CA VAL A 49 5.09 -2.13 0.22
C VAL A 49 5.41 -0.64 0.15
N GLY A 50 4.74 0.05 -0.76
CA GLY A 50 4.77 1.51 -0.80
C GLY A 50 3.63 2.12 0.01
N GLY A 51 3.79 3.38 0.39
CA GLY A 51 2.77 4.09 1.15
C GLY A 51 2.67 5.57 0.82
N GLY A 52 1.48 6.11 1.01
CA GLY A 52 1.20 7.54 1.00
C GLY A 52 0.13 7.86 2.04
N ILE A 53 0.24 9.02 2.67
CA ILE A 53 -0.68 9.45 3.70
C ILE A 53 -1.21 10.83 3.33
N LEU A 54 -2.53 10.93 3.25
CA LEU A 54 -3.24 12.21 3.17
C LEU A 54 -3.84 12.50 4.55
N THR A 55 -3.63 13.69 5.08
CA THR A 55 -4.25 14.15 6.32
C THR A 55 -4.70 15.59 6.17
N GLY A 56 -5.96 15.87 6.54
CA GLY A 56 -6.59 17.17 6.31
C GLY A 56 -6.52 17.64 4.86
N GLY A 57 -6.60 16.75 3.89
CA GLY A 57 -6.51 17.00 2.45
C GLY A 57 -5.10 17.31 1.93
N ARG A 58 -4.06 17.11 2.74
CA ARG A 58 -2.65 17.36 2.39
C ARG A 58 -1.82 16.09 2.46
N LEU A 59 -0.94 15.90 1.50
CA LEU A 59 0.02 14.81 1.53
C LEU A 59 1.02 15.01 2.68
N LEU A 60 1.27 13.96 3.45
CA LEU A 60 2.26 13.93 4.51
C LEU A 60 3.64 13.64 3.93
N GLU A 61 4.36 14.66 3.54
CA GLU A 61 5.71 14.51 2.96
C GLU A 61 6.81 14.45 4.04
N GLY A 62 6.51 14.93 5.25
CA GLY A 62 7.52 15.03 6.32
C GLY A 62 8.55 16.12 6.07
N ALA A 63 9.50 16.24 6.98
CA ALA A 63 10.48 17.35 6.98
C ALA A 63 11.44 17.35 5.77
N ARG A 64 11.60 16.21 5.08
CA ARG A 64 12.56 16.04 3.97
C ARG A 64 11.96 15.33 2.76
N GLY A 65 10.63 15.29 2.64
CA GLY A 65 9.95 14.60 1.55
C GLY A 65 10.02 13.06 1.63
N LEU A 66 10.33 12.50 2.79
CA LEU A 66 10.48 11.05 3.01
C LEU A 66 9.34 10.46 3.87
N GLY A 67 8.26 11.20 4.08
CA GLY A 67 7.09 10.72 4.81
C GLY A 67 6.35 9.65 4.02
N GLY A 68 5.71 8.72 4.74
CA GLY A 68 4.89 7.69 4.10
C GLY A 68 5.61 6.38 3.75
N GLU A 69 6.86 6.18 4.18
CA GLU A 69 7.61 4.92 4.02
C GLU A 69 7.01 3.79 4.86
N LEU A 70 5.74 3.47 4.61
CA LEU A 70 4.93 2.54 5.41
C LEU A 70 5.45 1.10 5.39
N GLY A 71 6.18 0.70 4.37
CA GLY A 71 6.79 -0.63 4.29
C GLY A 71 7.87 -0.88 5.36
N HIS A 72 8.45 0.18 5.94
CA HIS A 72 9.66 0.05 6.76
C HIS A 72 9.47 0.23 8.26
N PHE A 73 8.25 0.46 8.77
CA PHE A 73 8.04 0.30 10.21
C PHE A 73 8.15 -1.19 10.61
N ARG A 74 8.58 -1.45 11.85
CA ARG A 74 8.84 -2.82 12.31
C ARG A 74 7.56 -3.47 12.85
N LEU A 75 7.08 -4.48 12.13
CA LEU A 75 5.95 -5.31 12.58
C LEU A 75 6.43 -6.43 13.51
N HIS A 76 7.58 -7.06 13.18
CA HIS A 76 8.18 -8.14 13.95
C HIS A 76 9.62 -7.77 14.37
N ALA A 77 9.74 -6.96 15.44
CA ALA A 77 11.00 -6.32 15.82
C ALA A 77 12.06 -7.28 16.38
N LEU A 78 11.65 -8.39 17.01
CA LEU A 78 12.58 -9.27 17.77
C LEU A 78 13.10 -10.44 16.94
N ASP A 79 12.25 -11.10 16.16
CA ASP A 79 12.52 -12.35 15.45
C ASP A 79 12.19 -12.27 13.95
N GLY A 80 12.14 -11.04 13.43
CA GLY A 80 11.69 -10.77 12.08
C GLY A 80 12.70 -11.09 10.99
N VAL A 81 12.21 -11.11 9.75
CA VAL A 81 13.01 -11.30 8.54
C VAL A 81 13.83 -10.05 8.24
N ALA A 82 15.10 -10.23 7.85
CA ALA A 82 15.99 -9.14 7.42
C ALA A 82 15.38 -8.38 6.23
N CYS A 83 15.45 -7.06 6.28
CA CYS A 83 14.97 -6.16 5.23
C CYS A 83 16.12 -5.53 4.45
N THR A 84 15.90 -5.20 3.19
CA THR A 84 16.88 -4.52 2.33
C THR A 84 17.26 -3.13 2.82
N CYS A 85 16.42 -2.49 3.66
CA CYS A 85 16.75 -1.22 4.31
C CYS A 85 17.78 -1.33 5.45
N GLY A 86 18.25 -2.54 5.76
CA GLY A 86 19.21 -2.83 6.84
C GLY A 86 18.55 -3.16 8.19
N ALA A 87 17.22 -3.03 8.33
CA ALA A 87 16.48 -3.39 9.54
C ALA A 87 16.01 -4.85 9.53
N ILE A 88 15.45 -5.29 10.67
CA ILE A 88 14.80 -6.60 10.82
C ILE A 88 13.32 -6.36 11.09
N GLY A 89 12.45 -7.19 10.50
CA GLY A 89 11.02 -7.24 10.82
C GLY A 89 10.17 -6.12 10.24
N CYS A 90 10.63 -5.45 9.18
CA CYS A 90 9.85 -4.44 8.47
C CYS A 90 8.54 -5.01 7.93
N TYR A 91 7.47 -4.23 7.96
CA TYR A 91 6.13 -4.57 7.47
C TYR A 91 6.15 -5.14 6.05
N GLU A 92 6.91 -4.56 5.14
CA GLU A 92 7.10 -5.04 3.77
C GLU A 92 7.46 -6.53 3.70
N ARG A 93 8.28 -7.02 4.65
CA ARG A 93 8.74 -8.42 4.65
C ARG A 93 7.61 -9.42 4.92
N TYR A 94 6.44 -8.95 5.33
CA TYR A 94 5.25 -9.74 5.65
C TYR A 94 4.05 -9.40 4.77
N ALA A 95 3.90 -8.15 4.37
CA ALA A 95 2.74 -7.63 3.63
C ALA A 95 2.92 -7.59 2.10
N ALA A 96 4.17 -7.54 1.58
CA ALA A 96 4.41 -7.54 0.14
C ALA A 96 3.93 -8.83 -0.54
N THR A 97 3.62 -8.78 -1.84
CA THR A 97 3.30 -9.96 -2.65
C THR A 97 4.45 -10.96 -2.67
N THR A 98 5.70 -10.49 -2.60
CA THR A 98 6.89 -11.35 -2.43
C THR A 98 6.87 -12.14 -1.13
N ALA A 99 6.26 -11.61 -0.06
CA ALA A 99 6.07 -12.34 1.20
C ALA A 99 5.03 -13.45 1.05
N LEU A 100 3.93 -13.20 0.34
CA LEU A 100 2.93 -14.22 0.00
C LEU A 100 3.56 -15.37 -0.78
N VAL A 101 4.32 -15.07 -1.85
CA VAL A 101 5.01 -16.10 -2.66
C VAL A 101 5.99 -16.91 -1.80
N ARG A 102 6.79 -16.25 -0.96
CA ARG A 102 7.70 -16.92 -0.02
C ARG A 102 6.95 -17.85 0.95
N SER A 103 5.79 -17.44 1.45
CA SER A 103 4.94 -18.27 2.33
C SER A 103 4.37 -19.48 1.62
N ALA A 104 3.93 -19.32 0.37
CA ALA A 104 3.45 -20.40 -0.47
C ALA A 104 4.58 -21.43 -0.76
N GLN A 105 5.78 -20.97 -1.05
CA GLN A 105 6.96 -21.82 -1.24
C GLN A 105 7.31 -22.60 0.04
N LYS A 106 7.32 -21.93 1.21
CA LYS A 106 7.54 -22.59 2.51
C LYS A 106 6.49 -23.64 2.82
N ALA A 107 5.24 -23.42 2.41
CA ALA A 107 4.16 -24.41 2.52
C ALA A 107 4.23 -25.56 1.50
N GLY A 108 5.21 -25.55 0.59
CA GLY A 108 5.38 -26.57 -0.44
C GLY A 108 4.27 -26.58 -1.49
N LEU A 109 3.69 -25.42 -1.82
CA LEU A 109 2.58 -25.33 -2.79
C LEU A 109 3.05 -25.35 -4.25
N GLY A 110 4.32 -25.08 -4.53
CA GLY A 110 4.88 -25.10 -5.89
C GLY A 110 4.34 -24.00 -6.81
N LEU A 111 3.69 -22.96 -6.25
CA LEU A 111 3.10 -21.86 -7.00
C LEU A 111 4.15 -20.76 -7.23
N PRO A 112 4.38 -20.32 -8.49
CA PRO A 112 5.54 -19.47 -8.82
C PRO A 112 5.38 -18.00 -8.44
N ASP A 113 4.14 -17.49 -8.41
CA ASP A 113 3.86 -16.06 -8.24
C ASP A 113 2.50 -15.81 -7.56
N GLY A 114 2.22 -14.54 -7.28
CA GLY A 114 0.98 -14.12 -6.63
C GLY A 114 -0.26 -14.44 -7.46
N ARG A 115 -0.18 -14.39 -8.78
CA ARG A 115 -1.30 -14.68 -9.68
C ARG A 115 -1.70 -16.17 -9.55
N ALA A 116 -0.75 -17.07 -9.68
CA ALA A 116 -0.98 -18.51 -9.52
C ALA A 116 -1.54 -18.87 -8.13
N ILE A 117 -1.09 -18.16 -7.08
CA ILE A 117 -1.60 -18.32 -5.72
C ILE A 117 -3.07 -17.92 -5.64
N PHE A 118 -3.46 -16.76 -6.18
CA PHE A 118 -4.86 -16.33 -6.16
C PHE A 118 -5.74 -17.19 -7.06
N GLU A 119 -5.27 -17.66 -8.21
CA GLU A 119 -5.98 -18.61 -9.07
C GLU A 119 -6.26 -19.93 -8.34
N ALA A 120 -5.28 -20.50 -7.64
CA ALA A 120 -5.47 -21.70 -6.84
C ALA A 120 -6.40 -21.48 -5.63
N ALA A 121 -6.30 -20.34 -4.97
CA ALA A 121 -7.20 -19.98 -3.86
C ALA A 121 -8.66 -19.81 -4.36
N ALA A 122 -8.87 -19.20 -5.52
CA ALA A 122 -10.20 -18.96 -6.09
C ALA A 122 -10.96 -20.25 -6.44
N VAL A 123 -10.24 -21.34 -6.76
CA VAL A 123 -10.86 -22.66 -6.98
C VAL A 123 -11.04 -23.46 -5.69
N GLY A 124 -10.75 -22.87 -4.53
CA GLY A 124 -11.02 -23.48 -3.22
C GLY A 124 -9.92 -24.40 -2.68
N ASP A 125 -8.67 -24.30 -3.17
CA ASP A 125 -7.57 -25.06 -2.57
C ASP A 125 -7.33 -24.65 -1.11
N ALA A 126 -7.65 -25.54 -0.18
CA ALA A 126 -7.66 -25.25 1.25
C ALA A 126 -6.27 -24.85 1.79
N ARG A 127 -5.18 -25.40 1.25
CA ARG A 127 -3.81 -25.10 1.69
C ARG A 127 -3.41 -23.71 1.21
N THR A 128 -3.78 -23.36 -0.02
CA THR A 128 -3.53 -22.04 -0.60
C THR A 128 -4.36 -20.97 0.10
N LEU A 129 -5.65 -21.25 0.37
CA LEU A 129 -6.52 -20.35 1.15
C LEU A 129 -5.95 -20.07 2.55
N ALA A 130 -5.40 -21.07 3.23
CA ALA A 130 -4.77 -20.90 4.53
C ALA A 130 -3.55 -19.93 4.45
N VAL A 131 -2.72 -20.08 3.42
CA VAL A 131 -1.56 -19.19 3.19
C VAL A 131 -2.01 -17.75 2.87
N VAL A 132 -3.00 -17.57 1.99
CA VAL A 132 -3.55 -16.26 1.67
C VAL A 132 -4.15 -15.59 2.91
N ASN A 133 -4.96 -16.34 3.69
CA ASN A 133 -5.60 -15.80 4.89
C ASN A 133 -4.58 -15.41 5.99
N ALA A 134 -3.50 -16.15 6.14
CA ALA A 134 -2.40 -15.80 7.05
C ALA A 134 -1.70 -14.52 6.58
N TRP A 135 -1.42 -14.39 5.28
CA TRP A 135 -0.82 -13.20 4.70
C TRP A 135 -1.73 -11.96 4.84
N VAL A 136 -3.03 -12.09 4.62
CA VAL A 136 -4.02 -11.01 4.86
C VAL A 136 -4.01 -10.60 6.33
N GLY A 137 -3.79 -11.54 7.26
CA GLY A 137 -3.61 -11.27 8.69
C GLY A 137 -2.40 -10.36 8.98
N GLU A 138 -1.27 -10.62 8.35
CA GLU A 138 -0.06 -9.77 8.48
C GLU A 138 -0.30 -8.35 7.95
N ILE A 139 -1.00 -8.24 6.81
CA ILE A 139 -1.38 -6.92 6.27
C ILE A 139 -2.28 -6.19 7.26
N ALA A 140 -3.30 -6.86 7.78
CA ALA A 140 -4.25 -6.27 8.72
C ALA A 140 -3.59 -5.76 10.01
N GLN A 141 -2.61 -6.50 10.53
CA GLN A 141 -1.87 -6.11 11.73
C GLN A 141 -1.14 -4.76 11.54
N GLY A 142 -0.44 -4.60 10.41
CA GLY A 142 0.23 -3.35 10.10
C GLY A 142 -0.74 -2.20 9.88
N LEU A 143 -1.83 -2.43 9.14
CA LEU A 143 -2.85 -1.43 8.90
C LEU A 143 -3.56 -1.01 10.20
N ALA A 144 -3.84 -1.92 11.12
CA ALA A 144 -4.43 -1.58 12.42
C ALA A 144 -3.55 -0.62 13.23
N GLY A 145 -2.23 -0.82 13.21
CA GLY A 145 -1.28 0.14 13.79
C GLY A 145 -1.38 1.53 13.15
N LEU A 146 -1.44 1.59 11.82
CA LEU A 146 -1.57 2.86 11.09
C LEU A 146 -2.92 3.54 11.37
N VAL A 147 -4.01 2.77 11.48
CA VAL A 147 -5.34 3.31 11.86
C VAL A 147 -5.28 3.99 13.22
N HIS A 148 -4.65 3.38 14.22
CA HIS A 148 -4.51 4.00 15.54
C HIS A 148 -3.65 5.27 15.55
N ILE A 149 -2.69 5.39 14.62
CA ILE A 149 -1.81 6.57 14.55
C ILE A 149 -2.47 7.72 13.78
N PHE A 150 -3.14 7.43 12.66
CA PHE A 150 -3.60 8.44 11.71
C PHE A 150 -5.10 8.65 11.70
N ASN A 151 -5.88 7.73 12.26
CA ASN A 151 -7.35 7.75 12.27
C ASN A 151 -7.95 8.11 10.90
N PRO A 152 -7.66 7.35 9.83
CA PRO A 152 -8.10 7.69 8.47
C PRO A 152 -9.60 7.41 8.28
N GLN A 153 -10.20 8.10 7.31
CA GLN A 153 -11.54 7.80 6.80
C GLN A 153 -11.49 6.58 5.84
N LEU A 154 -10.40 6.46 5.09
CA LEU A 154 -10.23 5.43 4.06
C LEU A 154 -8.83 4.83 4.09
N ILE A 155 -8.77 3.51 4.00
CA ILE A 155 -7.57 2.77 3.59
C ILE A 155 -7.76 2.37 2.13
N LEU A 156 -6.82 2.77 1.29
CA LEU A 156 -6.83 2.47 -0.14
C LEU A 156 -5.73 1.46 -0.46
N ILE A 157 -6.10 0.33 -1.04
CA ILE A 157 -5.17 -0.73 -1.43
C ILE A 157 -4.93 -0.67 -2.94
N GLY A 158 -3.69 -0.37 -3.33
CA GLY A 158 -3.20 -0.40 -4.69
C GLY A 158 -2.21 -1.54 -4.94
N GLY A 159 -1.65 -1.58 -6.15
CA GLY A 159 -0.70 -2.60 -6.58
C GLY A 159 -1.35 -3.78 -7.28
N GLY A 160 -0.53 -4.70 -7.80
CA GLY A 160 -0.97 -5.77 -8.72
C GLY A 160 -1.99 -6.76 -8.15
N VAL A 161 -2.13 -6.83 -6.82
CA VAL A 161 -3.07 -7.74 -6.14
C VAL A 161 -4.37 -7.04 -5.71
N SER A 162 -4.49 -5.74 -5.88
CA SER A 162 -5.63 -4.96 -5.38
C SER A 162 -6.98 -5.29 -6.02
N ALA A 163 -6.98 -5.96 -7.17
CA ALA A 163 -8.20 -6.41 -7.86
C ALA A 163 -8.87 -7.64 -7.20
N GLN A 164 -8.23 -8.26 -6.18
CA GLN A 164 -8.72 -9.45 -5.51
C GLN A 164 -9.74 -9.10 -4.42
N GLN A 165 -10.98 -8.81 -4.82
CA GLN A 165 -12.02 -8.34 -3.90
C GLN A 165 -12.30 -9.36 -2.78
N GLU A 166 -12.73 -10.58 -3.15
CA GLU A 166 -13.17 -11.61 -2.21
C GLU A 166 -12.03 -12.26 -1.41
N LEU A 167 -10.83 -12.35 -1.99
CA LEU A 167 -9.69 -13.03 -1.36
C LEU A 167 -8.75 -12.08 -0.61
N LEU A 168 -8.84 -10.77 -0.85
CA LEU A 168 -7.99 -9.78 -0.22
C LEU A 168 -8.80 -8.65 0.42
N ILE A 169 -9.55 -7.87 -0.36
CA ILE A 169 -10.13 -6.61 0.11
C ILE A 169 -11.17 -6.83 1.22
N ASP A 170 -12.13 -7.72 1.00
CA ASP A 170 -13.20 -7.99 1.97
C ASP A 170 -12.66 -8.61 3.27
N PRO A 171 -11.83 -9.69 3.24
CA PRO A 171 -11.25 -10.24 4.45
C PRO A 171 -10.32 -9.27 5.17
N LEU A 172 -9.60 -8.41 4.42
CA LEU A 172 -8.72 -7.40 5.00
C LEU A 172 -9.52 -6.34 5.75
N ALA A 173 -10.62 -5.86 5.17
CA ALA A 173 -11.51 -4.89 5.80
C ALA A 173 -12.10 -5.44 7.10
N GLU A 174 -12.54 -6.71 7.11
CA GLU A 174 -13.03 -7.39 8.29
C GLU A 174 -11.97 -7.49 9.38
N LYS A 175 -10.77 -8.00 9.03
CA LYS A 175 -9.67 -8.17 9.98
C LYS A 175 -9.17 -6.84 10.56
N VAL A 176 -9.07 -5.79 9.75
CA VAL A 176 -8.67 -4.46 10.24
C VAL A 176 -9.70 -3.94 11.24
N ARG A 177 -11.00 -3.97 10.91
CA ARG A 177 -12.06 -3.53 11.83
C ARG A 177 -12.08 -4.31 13.12
N ALA A 178 -11.83 -5.62 13.08
CA ALA A 178 -11.75 -6.48 14.26
C ALA A 178 -10.49 -6.22 15.12
N SER A 179 -9.44 -5.63 14.55
CA SER A 179 -8.14 -5.42 15.20
C SER A 179 -7.96 -4.01 15.78
N VAL A 180 -8.88 -3.09 15.52
CA VAL A 180 -8.81 -1.72 16.03
C VAL A 180 -9.82 -1.48 17.16
N MET A 181 -9.60 -0.46 17.97
CA MET A 181 -10.59 -0.05 18.98
C MET A 181 -11.91 0.33 18.29
N PRO A 182 -13.07 0.01 18.87
CA PRO A 182 -14.38 0.21 18.22
C PRO A 182 -14.60 1.63 17.66
N ALA A 183 -14.16 2.66 18.37
CA ALA A 183 -14.28 4.05 17.94
C ALA A 183 -13.49 4.35 16.63
N PHE A 184 -12.43 3.60 16.33
CA PHE A 184 -11.66 3.74 15.11
C PHE A 184 -12.25 2.91 13.94
N ALA A 185 -13.06 1.90 14.25
CA ALA A 185 -13.73 1.10 13.23
C ALA A 185 -14.97 1.82 12.66
N GLU A 186 -15.55 2.75 13.43
CA GLU A 186 -16.72 3.51 13.03
C GLU A 186 -16.38 4.45 11.86
N GLY A 187 -17.07 4.28 10.74
CA GLY A 187 -16.86 5.06 9.52
C GLY A 187 -15.56 4.74 8.75
N LEU A 188 -14.72 3.81 9.22
CA LEU A 188 -13.53 3.39 8.49
C LEU A 188 -13.91 2.55 7.26
N GLU A 189 -13.49 3.02 6.09
CA GLU A 189 -13.64 2.29 4.84
C GLU A 189 -12.30 1.68 4.39
N LEU A 190 -12.38 0.56 3.67
CA LEU A 190 -11.25 -0.05 2.96
C LEU A 190 -11.68 -0.36 1.53
N LYS A 191 -10.93 0.15 0.55
CA LYS A 191 -11.26 0.02 -0.88
C LYS A 191 -10.02 -0.34 -1.69
N SER A 192 -10.25 -0.99 -2.83
CA SER A 192 -9.22 -1.11 -3.87
C SER A 192 -9.08 0.20 -4.66
N ALA A 193 -7.86 0.46 -5.15
CA ALA A 193 -7.57 1.56 -6.08
C ALA A 193 -8.36 1.37 -7.39
N ALA A 194 -9.04 2.42 -7.84
CA ALA A 194 -9.89 2.38 -9.02
C ALA A 194 -9.12 2.60 -10.34
N LEU A 195 -8.09 3.44 -10.30
CA LEU A 195 -7.28 3.80 -11.48
C LEU A 195 -6.18 2.78 -11.80
N GLN A 196 -5.97 1.78 -10.94
CA GLN A 196 -5.01 0.71 -11.13
C GLN A 196 -3.60 1.25 -11.53
N ASN A 197 -3.05 0.79 -12.68
CA ASN A 197 -1.73 1.21 -13.13
C ASN A 197 -1.66 2.68 -13.56
N ASP A 198 -2.78 3.32 -13.88
CA ASP A 198 -2.81 4.72 -14.29
C ASP A 198 -2.78 5.69 -13.10
N ALA A 199 -3.03 5.20 -11.88
CA ALA A 199 -3.08 6.03 -10.68
C ALA A 199 -1.81 6.87 -10.48
N GLY A 200 -0.64 6.26 -10.69
CA GLY A 200 0.65 6.94 -10.58
C GLY A 200 0.82 8.08 -11.59
N LEU A 201 0.43 7.85 -12.84
CA LEU A 201 0.51 8.86 -13.91
C LEU A 201 -0.44 10.03 -13.65
N VAL A 202 -1.70 9.72 -13.31
CA VAL A 202 -2.72 10.72 -12.97
C VAL A 202 -2.28 11.55 -11.77
N GLY A 203 -1.73 10.89 -10.75
CA GLY A 203 -1.25 11.55 -9.55
C GLY A 203 -0.01 12.42 -9.76
N ALA A 204 0.90 12.01 -10.63
CA ALA A 204 2.06 12.82 -10.99
C ALA A 204 1.63 14.15 -11.65
N VAL A 205 0.65 14.10 -12.55
CA VAL A 205 0.06 15.30 -13.16
C VAL A 205 -0.61 16.18 -12.09
N TYR A 206 -1.38 15.58 -11.19
CA TYR A 206 -2.04 16.33 -10.11
C TYR A 206 -1.04 16.96 -9.14
N TYR A 207 0.02 16.24 -8.78
CA TYR A 207 1.09 16.74 -7.93
C TYR A 207 1.81 17.92 -8.60
N PHE A 208 2.13 17.81 -9.89
CA PHE A 208 2.73 18.89 -10.68
C PHE A 208 1.84 20.14 -10.65
N LYS A 209 0.56 20.00 -10.98
CA LYS A 209 -0.41 21.14 -10.95
C LYS A 209 -0.45 21.84 -9.60
N LYS A 210 -0.49 21.10 -8.50
CA LYS A 210 -0.52 21.66 -7.14
C LYS A 210 0.73 22.47 -6.76
N HIS A 211 1.84 22.28 -7.46
CA HIS A 211 3.10 23.00 -7.20
C HIS A 211 3.37 24.15 -8.16
N HIS A 212 2.58 24.27 -9.24
CA HIS A 212 2.81 25.26 -10.30
C HIS A 212 1.58 26.13 -10.63
N ASP A 213 0.38 25.78 -10.13
CA ASP A 213 -0.83 26.61 -10.14
C ASP A 213 -0.93 27.42 -8.83
#